data_686ab2fb893ac45d44613c334c5522ef
#
_entry.id   686ab2fb893ac45d44613c334c5522ef
#
_cell.length_a   1.000
_cell.length_b   1.000
_cell.length_c   1.000
_cell.angle_alpha   90.00
_cell.angle_beta   90.00
_cell.angle_gamma   90.00
#
_symmetry.space_group_name_H-M   'P 1'
#
loop_
_entity.id
_entity.type
_entity.pdbx_description
1 polymer ?
#
loop_
_entity_poly.entity_id
_entity_poly.type
_entity_poly.pdbx_seq_one_letter_code
_entity_poly.pdbx_strand_id
1 'polypeptide(L)' 'VIEIGRIGLIESGDEIGCQVKVVNDSENTDGFLILTGKNLRDPKVEAFDGWVENEKELSGYFEESKWVIKWL' A
#
# COMPACT_ATOMS: atom_id res chain seq x y z
N VAL A 1 11.06 5.58 3.39
CA VAL A 1 10.72 6.00 2.03
C VAL A 1 9.70 5.05 1.43
N ILE A 2 8.64 5.61 0.86
CA ILE A 2 7.58 4.81 0.23
C ILE A 2 7.96 4.52 -1.21
N GLU A 3 7.99 3.23 -1.56
CA GLU A 3 8.34 2.78 -2.92
C GLU A 3 7.07 2.57 -3.74
N ILE A 4 6.91 3.36 -4.80
CA ILE A 4 5.74 3.26 -5.68
C ILE A 4 5.91 2.09 -6.66
N GLY A 5 4.85 1.29 -6.81
CA GLY A 5 4.85 0.15 -7.74
C GLY A 5 5.57 -1.09 -7.24
N ARG A 6 6.04 -1.08 -6.02
CA ARG A 6 6.80 -2.18 -5.45
C ARG A 6 6.02 -2.86 -4.32
N ILE A 7 6.11 -4.17 -4.24
CA ILE A 7 5.47 -4.91 -3.16
C ILE A 7 6.36 -4.84 -1.92
N GLY A 8 5.75 -4.52 -0.78
CA GLY A 8 6.41 -4.53 0.52
C GLY A 8 5.73 -5.50 1.47
N LEU A 9 6.46 -5.92 2.49
CA LEU A 9 5.93 -6.73 3.57
C LEU A 9 5.72 -5.84 4.80
N ILE A 10 4.52 -5.87 5.37
CA ILE A 10 4.21 -5.11 6.57
C ILE A 10 4.79 -5.86 7.78
N GLU A 11 5.85 -5.31 8.34
CA GLU A 11 6.56 -5.92 9.48
C GLU A 11 6.00 -5.45 10.82
N SER A 12 5.32 -4.31 10.85
CA SER A 12 4.74 -3.75 12.06
C SER A 12 3.60 -2.81 11.70
N GLY A 13 2.63 -2.66 12.58
CA GLY A 13 1.47 -1.79 12.40
C GLY A 13 0.23 -2.56 12.00
N ASP A 14 -0.75 -1.85 11.44
CA ASP A 14 -2.00 -2.44 10.99
C ASP A 14 -1.73 -3.44 9.85
N GLU A 15 -2.48 -4.53 9.83
CA GLU A 15 -2.35 -5.57 8.81
C GLU A 15 -0.97 -6.24 8.79
N ILE A 16 -0.31 -6.35 9.95
CA ILE A 16 1.00 -7.00 10.08
C ILE A 16 0.97 -8.40 9.45
N GLY A 17 2.02 -8.72 8.69
CA GLY A 17 2.12 -9.98 7.96
C GLY A 17 1.55 -9.94 6.55
N CYS A 18 0.81 -8.89 6.20
CA CYS A 18 0.28 -8.71 4.86
C CYS A 18 1.30 -8.00 3.97
N GLN A 19 1.04 -8.06 2.67
CA GLN A 19 1.79 -7.31 1.68
C GLN A 19 1.08 -5.99 1.39
N VAL A 20 1.84 -5.00 0.95
CA VAL A 20 1.33 -3.70 0.53
C VAL A 20 1.95 -3.31 -0.80
N LYS A 21 1.18 -2.65 -1.64
CA LYS A 21 1.68 -2.10 -2.89
C LYS A 21 0.99 -0.77 -3.14
N VAL A 22 1.77 0.26 -3.44
CA VAL A 22 1.24 1.57 -3.83
C VAL A 22 1.32 1.69 -5.33
N VAL A 23 0.21 2.04 -5.95
CA VAL A 23 0.10 2.23 -7.40
C VAL A 23 -0.22 3.69 -7.68
N ASN A 24 0.54 4.30 -8.57
CA ASN A 24 0.23 5.65 -9.05
C ASN A 24 -0.92 5.54 -10.05
N ASP A 25 -2.06 6.12 -9.70
CA ASP A 25 -3.28 6.05 -10.49
C ASP A 25 -3.62 7.41 -11.12
N SER A 26 -2.60 8.19 -11.45
CA SER A 26 -2.77 9.55 -12.00
C SER A 26 -3.58 9.60 -13.30
N GLU A 27 -3.56 8.55 -14.08
CA GLU A 27 -4.31 8.49 -15.34
C GLU A 27 -5.82 8.37 -15.13
N ASN A 28 -6.25 7.75 -14.03
CA ASN A 28 -7.68 7.54 -13.76
C ASN A 28 -8.23 8.47 -12.68
N THR A 29 -7.49 8.67 -11.58
CA THR A 29 -8.02 9.36 -10.40
C THR A 29 -7.14 10.49 -9.89
N ASP A 30 -5.99 10.72 -10.51
CA ASP A 30 -4.96 11.70 -10.06
C ASP A 30 -4.40 11.40 -8.66
N GLY A 31 -4.61 10.20 -8.15
CA GLY A 31 -4.18 9.81 -6.81
C GLY A 31 -3.36 8.55 -6.79
N PHE A 32 -3.32 7.95 -5.61
CA PHE A 32 -2.60 6.68 -5.39
C PHE A 32 -3.55 5.64 -4.84
N LEU A 33 -3.41 4.41 -5.33
CA LEU A 33 -4.08 3.25 -4.76
C LEU A 33 -3.13 2.54 -3.81
N ILE A 34 -3.63 2.15 -2.66
CA ILE A 34 -2.87 1.40 -1.67
C ILE A 34 -3.52 0.03 -1.56
N LEU A 35 -2.84 -0.99 -2.05
CA LEU A 35 -3.34 -2.35 -2.05
C LEU A 35 -2.73 -3.11 -0.88
N THR A 36 -3.56 -3.81 -0.11
CA THR A 36 -3.10 -4.65 1.00
C THR A 36 -3.76 -6.01 0.92
N GLY A 37 -3.01 -7.06 1.25
CA GLY A 37 -3.51 -8.41 1.24
C GLY A 37 -2.43 -9.40 1.61
N LYS A 38 -2.81 -10.64 1.84
CA LYS A 38 -1.84 -11.68 2.25
C LYS A 38 -0.92 -12.08 1.11
N ASN A 39 -1.40 -12.02 -0.12
CA ASN A 39 -0.58 -12.33 -1.28
C ASN A 39 -1.10 -11.52 -2.48
N LEU A 40 -0.47 -10.39 -2.74
CA LEU A 40 -0.90 -9.51 -3.83
C LEU A 40 -0.57 -10.05 -5.22
N ARG A 41 0.25 -11.09 -5.30
CA ARG A 41 0.61 -11.74 -6.56
C ARG A 41 -0.40 -12.78 -6.99
N ASP A 42 -1.27 -13.23 -6.07
CA ASP A 42 -2.29 -14.23 -6.36
C ASP A 42 -3.65 -13.54 -6.49
N PRO A 43 -4.24 -13.50 -7.70
CA PRO A 43 -5.52 -12.84 -7.91
C PRO A 43 -6.70 -13.54 -7.23
N LYS A 44 -6.49 -14.76 -6.74
CA LYS A 44 -7.53 -15.51 -6.01
C LYS A 44 -7.58 -15.16 -4.54
N VAL A 45 -6.52 -14.57 -4.01
CA VAL A 45 -6.45 -14.15 -2.61
C VAL A 45 -7.02 -12.75 -2.50
N GLU A 46 -7.93 -12.57 -1.56
CA GLU A 46 -8.59 -11.29 -1.35
C GLU A 46 -7.60 -10.20 -0.98
N ALA A 47 -7.78 -9.04 -1.58
CA ALA A 47 -7.00 -7.86 -1.28
C ALA A 47 -7.94 -6.68 -1.06
N PHE A 48 -7.50 -5.72 -0.25
CA PHE A 48 -8.23 -4.49 0.00
C PHE A 48 -7.52 -3.33 -0.69
N ASP A 49 -8.29 -2.37 -1.15
CA ASP A 49 -7.74 -1.17 -1.78
C ASP A 49 -8.21 0.08 -1.04
N GLY A 50 -7.30 1.02 -0.91
CA GLY A 50 -7.58 2.35 -0.42
C GLY A 50 -7.09 3.36 -1.44
N TRP A 51 -7.61 4.58 -1.38
CA TRP A 51 -7.21 5.64 -2.29
C TRP A 51 -6.84 6.89 -1.50
N VAL A 52 -5.77 7.56 -1.93
CA VAL A 52 -5.36 8.86 -1.38
C VAL A 52 -5.12 9.83 -2.53
N GLU A 53 -5.35 11.10 -2.26
CA GLU A 53 -5.36 12.14 -3.28
C GLU A 53 -3.96 12.56 -3.75
N ASN A 54 -2.98 12.54 -2.85
CA ASN A 54 -1.64 13.05 -3.13
C ASN A 54 -0.59 12.38 -2.25
N GLU A 55 0.68 12.75 -2.47
CA GLU A 55 1.80 12.17 -1.72
C GLU A 55 1.76 12.50 -0.23
N LYS A 56 1.26 13.66 0.13
CA LYS A 56 1.13 14.05 1.54
C LYS A 56 0.15 13.14 2.26
N GLU A 57 -0.99 12.87 1.63
CA GLU A 57 -1.99 11.95 2.18
C GLU A 57 -1.48 10.51 2.19
N LEU A 58 -0.67 10.13 1.20
CA LEU A 58 -0.04 8.82 1.17
C LEU A 58 0.88 8.62 2.36
N SER A 59 1.74 9.59 2.65
CA SER A 59 2.60 9.54 3.83
C SER A 59 1.79 9.48 5.12
N GLY A 60 0.72 10.27 5.21
CA GLY A 60 -0.18 10.26 6.35
C GLY A 60 -0.85 8.91 6.56
N TYR A 61 -1.26 8.26 5.48
CA TYR A 61 -1.85 6.93 5.54
C TYR A 61 -0.89 5.91 6.16
N PHE A 62 0.38 5.94 5.72
CA PHE A 62 1.40 5.05 6.27
C PHE A 62 1.70 5.34 7.73
N GLU A 63 1.74 6.62 8.11
CA GLU A 63 1.96 7.03 9.51
C GLU A 63 0.80 6.61 10.42
N GLU A 64 -0.43 6.82 9.99
CA GLU A 64 -1.61 6.43 10.77
C GLU A 64 -1.72 4.92 10.94
N SER A 65 -1.31 4.17 9.93
CA SER A 65 -1.26 2.71 9.99
C SER A 65 -0.11 2.21 10.84
N LYS A 66 0.84 3.07 11.17
CA LYS A 66 2.05 2.74 11.95
C LYS A 66 2.88 1.67 11.27
N TRP A 67 2.91 1.69 9.97
CA TRP A 67 3.56 0.66 9.18
C TRP A 67 5.08 0.79 9.20
N VAL A 68 5.73 -0.35 9.40
CA VAL A 68 7.14 -0.55 9.08
C VAL A 68 7.14 -1.54 7.92
N ILE A 69 7.67 -1.13 6.80
CA ILE A 69 7.59 -1.90 5.54
C ILE A 69 8.98 -2.36 5.12
N LYS A 70 9.06 -3.64 4.78
CA LYS A 70 10.24 -4.20 4.11
C LYS A 70 9.90 -4.30 2.63
N TRP A 71 10.50 -3.44 1.83
CA TRP A 71 10.29 -3.45 0.38
C TRP A 71 11.04 -4.62 -0.25
N LEU A 72 10.32 -5.40 -1.03
CA LEU A 72 10.86 -6.63 -1.62
C LEU A 72 11.47 -6.42 -3.00
#